data_e9fe6093a884e80bfa09129ecec9d205
#
_entry.id   e9fe6093a884e80bfa09129ecec9d205
#
_cell.length_a   1.000
_cell.length_b   1.000
_cell.length_c   1.000
_cell.angle_alpha   90.00
_cell.angle_beta   90.00
_cell.angle_gamma   90.00
#
_symmetry.space_group_name_H-M   'P 1'
#
loop_
_entity.id
_entity.type
_entity.pdbx_description
1 polymer ?
#
loop_
_entity_poly.entity_id
_entity_poly.type
_entity_poly.pdbx_seq_one_letter_code
_entity_poly.pdbx_strand_id
1 'polypeptide(L)'
;MKKQTLRRLLAAAMVAAMAMGMAGCSNSGETASGGDTGSAASTADNGGDASGGDSASQEPVTLTVWNTEVQTPGVQDNPVANAIKEKVGVVMDIVQGDAQKFSVLMAGGDLPGIIYSNSAQQGVDYSTLVSSKQLMAMDDLIEEYGENIKKNFPERVEYSKKFLSNGEDKVYFLPVLCYAKDEENPDISYTIENVGLMVRWDIYKAIGCPEIETTDDFLNVLKEMQDYANENDLAEGKTVYAISGWSDWGLWPWWLANVREMGYLDLANGAIVNRETLEVDVNYNTEAFWDSLKFYNKAYNMGLLDPEAFTMKNDQFWEKCQNGQVLMAHASWQTD
;
A
#
# COMPACT_ATOMS: atom_id res chain seq x y z
N MET A 1 -8.36 -48.80 20.22
CA MET A 1 -8.77 -49.09 18.83
C MET A 1 -10.00 -48.31 18.31
N LYS A 2 -10.87 -47.76 19.12
CA LYS A 2 -12.11 -47.07 18.65
C LYS A 2 -11.91 -45.64 18.08
N LYS A 3 -10.85 -44.89 18.45
CA LYS A 3 -10.64 -43.49 17.97
C LYS A 3 -10.02 -43.39 16.56
N GLN A 4 -9.26 -44.40 16.12
CA GLN A 4 -8.67 -44.39 14.76
C GLN A 4 -9.66 -44.78 13.69
N THR A 5 -10.60 -45.67 14.01
CA THR A 5 -11.64 -46.06 13.09
C THR A 5 -12.64 -44.95 12.80
N LEU A 6 -12.97 -44.13 13.83
CA LEU A 6 -13.87 -43.00 13.68
C LEU A 6 -13.26 -41.86 12.82
N ARG A 7 -11.95 -41.61 12.94
CA ARG A 7 -11.23 -40.63 12.10
C ARG A 7 -11.16 -41.06 10.63
N ARG A 8 -11.03 -42.37 10.35
CA ARG A 8 -11.02 -42.89 8.97
C ARG A 8 -12.39 -42.86 8.31
N LEU A 9 -13.46 -43.02 9.09
CA LEU A 9 -14.84 -42.88 8.60
C LEU A 9 -15.23 -41.44 8.32
N LEU A 10 -14.76 -40.48 9.12
CA LEU A 10 -14.97 -39.05 8.89
C LEU A 10 -14.19 -38.54 7.67
N ALA A 11 -12.98 -39.02 7.44
CA ALA A 11 -12.20 -38.68 6.22
C ALA A 11 -12.83 -39.24 4.94
N ALA A 12 -13.39 -40.45 4.97
CA ALA A 12 -14.09 -41.05 3.84
C ALA A 12 -15.40 -40.32 3.51
N ALA A 13 -16.12 -39.81 4.51
CA ALA A 13 -17.35 -39.02 4.32
C ALA A 13 -17.10 -37.67 3.67
N MET A 14 -15.97 -36.99 3.99
CA MET A 14 -15.60 -35.73 3.36
C MET A 14 -15.20 -35.88 1.89
N VAL A 15 -14.54 -36.98 1.51
CA VAL A 15 -14.17 -37.24 0.10
C VAL A 15 -15.41 -37.56 -0.74
N ALA A 16 -16.41 -38.26 -0.17
CA ALA A 16 -17.66 -38.55 -0.86
C ALA A 16 -18.55 -37.32 -1.08
N ALA A 17 -18.48 -36.31 -0.17
CA ALA A 17 -19.22 -35.05 -0.31
C ALA A 17 -18.66 -34.15 -1.41
N MET A 18 -17.35 -34.19 -1.69
CA MET A 18 -16.73 -33.43 -2.78
C MET A 18 -16.94 -34.03 -4.17
N ALA A 19 -17.25 -35.32 -4.25
CA ALA A 19 -17.50 -36.01 -5.53
C ALA A 19 -18.94 -35.84 -6.07
N MET A 20 -19.88 -35.35 -5.26
CA MET A 20 -21.28 -35.12 -5.66
C MET A 20 -21.61 -33.69 -6.09
N GLY A 21 -20.65 -32.77 -6.07
CA GLY A 21 -20.82 -31.36 -6.44
C GLY A 21 -20.59 -31.02 -7.93
N MET A 22 -20.19 -31.93 -8.77
CA MET A 22 -19.84 -31.67 -10.18
C MET A 22 -20.76 -32.29 -11.22
N ALA A 23 -22.03 -32.49 -10.90
CA ALA A 23 -23.01 -32.96 -11.89
C ALA A 23 -24.27 -32.08 -11.86
N GLY A 24 -24.27 -31.05 -12.66
CA GLY A 24 -25.50 -30.28 -12.89
C GLY A 24 -25.27 -28.88 -13.42
N CYS A 25 -25.11 -28.75 -14.74
CA CYS A 25 -25.85 -27.84 -15.62
C CYS A 25 -25.23 -27.88 -17.02
N SER A 26 -25.75 -28.77 -17.83
CA SER A 26 -25.70 -28.64 -19.28
C SER A 26 -27.08 -28.20 -19.74
N ASN A 27 -27.21 -27.07 -20.43
CA ASN A 27 -28.07 -27.02 -21.61
C ASN A 27 -27.88 -25.74 -22.45
N SER A 28 -27.57 -25.97 -23.70
CA SER A 28 -28.00 -25.41 -24.99
C SER A 28 -27.70 -23.92 -25.22
N GLY A 29 -27.17 -23.51 -26.32
CA GLY A 29 -27.06 -24.06 -27.64
C GLY A 29 -26.32 -23.14 -28.59
N GLU A 30 -25.78 -23.73 -29.63
CA GLU A 30 -25.54 -23.28 -31.03
C GLU A 30 -24.86 -21.89 -31.25
N THR A 31 -23.89 -21.72 -32.11
CA THR A 31 -23.35 -22.44 -33.29
C THR A 31 -22.00 -21.81 -33.71
N ALA A 32 -21.11 -22.66 -34.10
CA ALA A 32 -20.25 -22.66 -35.28
C ALA A 32 -19.06 -21.71 -35.47
N SER A 33 -18.01 -22.37 -35.83
CA SER A 33 -16.90 -22.10 -36.76
C SER A 33 -15.60 -21.58 -36.08
N GLY A 34 -14.59 -22.35 -35.89
CA GLY A 34 -13.72 -22.98 -36.89
C GLY A 34 -12.42 -22.22 -36.96
N GLY A 35 -11.30 -22.81 -36.57
CA GLY A 35 -9.98 -22.26 -36.79
C GLY A 35 -8.92 -22.86 -35.88
N ASP A 36 -8.40 -23.95 -36.29
CA ASP A 36 -7.23 -24.68 -35.87
C ASP A 36 -5.93 -23.85 -36.00
N THR A 37 -4.99 -24.01 -35.07
CA THR A 37 -3.53 -24.07 -35.26
C THR A 37 -2.88 -23.74 -33.93
N GLY A 38 -2.21 -24.64 -33.24
CA GLY A 38 -0.92 -25.13 -33.61
C GLY A 38 0.12 -24.60 -32.60
N SER A 39 0.37 -25.39 -31.55
CA SER A 39 1.54 -25.34 -30.67
C SER A 39 2.84 -25.28 -31.49
N ALA A 40 3.74 -24.35 -31.15
CA ALA A 40 5.15 -24.49 -31.46
C ALA A 40 5.99 -23.85 -30.36
N ALA A 41 6.57 -24.69 -29.54
CA ALA A 41 7.74 -24.37 -28.76
C ALA A 41 8.92 -24.09 -29.69
N SER A 42 9.61 -22.97 -29.56
CA SER A 42 10.92 -22.80 -30.18
C SER A 42 11.92 -22.33 -29.12
N THR A 43 12.75 -23.28 -28.72
CA THR A 43 14.08 -23.01 -28.17
C THR A 43 14.91 -22.36 -29.25
N ALA A 44 15.45 -21.17 -28.94
CA ALA A 44 16.54 -20.59 -29.71
C ALA A 44 17.65 -20.16 -28.76
N ASP A 45 18.68 -20.98 -28.78
CA ASP A 45 20.06 -20.65 -28.44
C ASP A 45 20.60 -19.66 -29.48
N ASN A 46 21.14 -18.52 -29.04
CA ASN A 46 22.06 -17.78 -29.87
C ASN A 46 22.97 -16.85 -29.03
N GLY A 47 24.19 -17.27 -28.85
CA GLY A 47 25.30 -16.36 -28.53
C GLY A 47 25.68 -15.58 -29.79
N GLY A 48 26.02 -14.29 -29.62
CA GLY A 48 26.50 -13.43 -30.70
C GLY A 48 26.68 -11.98 -30.31
N ASP A 49 27.88 -11.68 -29.93
CA ASP A 49 28.70 -10.50 -30.19
C ASP A 49 28.07 -9.09 -30.28
N ALA A 50 28.55 -8.25 -29.37
CA ALA A 50 28.26 -6.82 -29.31
C ALA A 50 29.08 -6.06 -30.35
N SER A 51 28.43 -5.39 -31.29
CA SER A 51 29.01 -4.26 -32.00
C SER A 51 27.92 -3.25 -32.33
N GLY A 52 28.22 -1.98 -32.01
CA GLY A 52 27.34 -0.84 -31.94
C GLY A 52 26.57 -0.45 -33.21
N GLY A 53 25.47 0.23 -32.94
CA GLY A 53 24.85 1.21 -33.83
C GLY A 53 23.86 0.64 -34.82
N ASP A 54 22.59 0.55 -34.39
CA ASP A 54 21.47 1.04 -35.22
C ASP A 54 20.21 1.02 -34.32
N SER A 55 19.56 2.18 -34.17
CA SER A 55 18.26 2.24 -33.48
C SER A 55 17.19 1.64 -34.37
N ALA A 56 17.20 0.32 -34.54
CA ALA A 56 16.05 -0.41 -34.98
C ALA A 56 15.03 -0.31 -33.85
N SER A 57 13.86 0.24 -34.11
CA SER A 57 12.73 0.31 -33.18
C SER A 57 12.33 -1.12 -32.78
N GLN A 58 12.90 -1.60 -31.69
CA GLN A 58 12.43 -2.85 -31.08
C GLN A 58 10.99 -2.60 -30.62
N GLU A 59 10.09 -3.52 -30.91
CA GLU A 59 8.74 -3.46 -30.39
C GLU A 59 8.80 -3.40 -28.85
N PRO A 60 7.99 -2.53 -28.22
CA PRO A 60 7.98 -2.41 -26.77
C PRO A 60 7.67 -3.73 -26.09
N VAL A 61 8.42 -4.05 -25.02
CA VAL A 61 8.18 -5.25 -24.21
C VAL A 61 7.10 -4.95 -23.18
N THR A 62 6.08 -5.79 -23.11
CA THR A 62 5.06 -5.69 -22.04
C THR A 62 5.51 -6.45 -20.81
N LEU A 63 5.58 -5.74 -19.67
CA LEU A 63 5.86 -6.31 -18.37
C LEU A 63 4.60 -6.30 -17.50
N THR A 64 4.24 -7.46 -16.96
CA THR A 64 3.21 -7.55 -15.94
C THR A 64 3.76 -7.07 -14.60
N VAL A 65 3.01 -6.20 -13.94
CA VAL A 65 3.40 -5.58 -12.65
C VAL A 65 2.31 -5.82 -11.62
N TRP A 66 2.62 -6.52 -10.55
CA TRP A 66 1.74 -6.55 -9.39
C TRP A 66 1.81 -5.22 -8.66
N ASN A 67 0.68 -4.52 -8.53
CA ASN A 67 0.58 -3.30 -7.73
C ASN A 67 -0.84 -3.15 -7.20
N THR A 68 -0.99 -3.14 -5.88
CA THR A 68 -2.28 -3.02 -5.19
C THR A 68 -2.69 -1.56 -4.90
N GLU A 69 -1.80 -0.61 -5.15
CA GLU A 69 -1.99 0.81 -4.80
C GLU A 69 -2.46 1.68 -5.97
N VAL A 70 -2.45 1.15 -7.20
CA VAL A 70 -2.94 1.92 -8.35
C VAL A 70 -4.46 1.86 -8.46
N GLN A 71 -5.06 2.95 -8.94
CA GLN A 71 -6.49 3.08 -9.11
C GLN A 71 -7.03 2.30 -10.33
N THR A 72 -6.20 2.15 -11.38
CA THR A 72 -6.62 1.58 -12.66
C THR A 72 -5.71 0.43 -13.06
N PRO A 73 -6.15 -0.83 -12.94
CA PRO A 73 -5.40 -1.99 -13.43
C PRO A 73 -5.42 -2.06 -14.96
N GLY A 74 -4.59 -2.94 -15.53
CA GLY A 74 -4.44 -3.16 -16.96
C GLY A 74 -3.29 -2.39 -17.57
N VAL A 75 -3.25 -2.32 -18.89
CA VAL A 75 -2.22 -1.60 -19.63
C VAL A 75 -2.28 -0.11 -19.35
N GLN A 76 -1.15 0.44 -18.93
CA GLN A 76 -1.06 1.85 -18.54
C GLN A 76 -0.80 2.74 -19.77
N ASP A 77 -1.58 3.83 -19.88
CA ASP A 77 -1.53 4.80 -20.98
C ASP A 77 -1.38 6.27 -20.52
N ASN A 78 -1.16 6.47 -19.21
CA ASN A 78 -0.95 7.79 -18.64
C ASN A 78 0.39 8.42 -19.12
N PRO A 79 0.59 9.74 -18.94
CA PRO A 79 1.81 10.42 -19.41
C PRO A 79 3.13 9.81 -18.92
N VAL A 80 3.17 9.29 -17.68
CA VAL A 80 4.37 8.66 -17.12
C VAL A 80 4.63 7.31 -17.81
N ALA A 81 3.60 6.49 -17.98
CA ALA A 81 3.71 5.21 -18.68
C ALA A 81 4.15 5.38 -20.13
N ASN A 82 3.62 6.41 -20.81
CA ASN A 82 4.01 6.74 -22.17
C ASN A 82 5.49 7.19 -22.24
N ALA A 83 5.95 8.00 -21.29
CA ALA A 83 7.36 8.38 -21.22
C ALA A 83 8.29 7.17 -20.95
N ILE A 84 7.86 6.21 -20.14
CA ILE A 84 8.60 4.96 -19.91
C ILE A 84 8.64 4.15 -21.21
N LYS A 85 7.52 3.99 -21.89
CA LYS A 85 7.45 3.30 -23.18
C LYS A 85 8.37 3.92 -24.21
N GLU A 86 8.36 5.24 -24.34
CA GLU A 86 9.19 5.96 -25.32
C GLU A 86 10.69 5.89 -24.99
N LYS A 87 11.06 6.01 -23.72
CA LYS A 87 12.47 6.07 -23.30
C LYS A 87 13.12 4.72 -23.07
N VAL A 88 12.35 3.73 -22.62
CA VAL A 88 12.85 2.44 -22.15
C VAL A 88 12.31 1.28 -22.99
N GLY A 89 11.29 1.51 -23.82
CA GLY A 89 10.65 0.46 -24.62
C GLY A 89 9.84 -0.52 -23.79
N VAL A 90 9.30 -0.09 -22.64
CA VAL A 90 8.52 -0.94 -21.73
C VAL A 90 7.07 -0.46 -21.66
N VAL A 91 6.13 -1.38 -21.83
CA VAL A 91 4.70 -1.21 -21.54
C VAL A 91 4.39 -1.90 -20.23
N MET A 92 3.78 -1.18 -19.28
CA MET A 92 3.37 -1.76 -18.00
C MET A 92 1.92 -2.23 -18.06
N ASP A 93 1.68 -3.47 -17.68
CA ASP A 93 0.36 -4.07 -17.50
C ASP A 93 0.16 -4.41 -16.02
N ILE A 94 -0.69 -3.62 -15.35
CA ILE A 94 -0.88 -3.72 -13.91
C ILE A 94 -1.88 -4.81 -13.56
N VAL A 95 -1.45 -5.73 -12.73
CA VAL A 95 -2.28 -6.79 -12.14
C VAL A 95 -2.56 -6.44 -10.68
N GLN A 96 -3.83 -6.40 -10.32
CA GLN A 96 -4.27 -6.15 -8.94
C GLN A 96 -4.98 -7.37 -8.34
N GLY A 97 -5.03 -7.39 -7.02
CA GLY A 97 -5.80 -8.35 -6.24
C GLY A 97 -5.49 -8.22 -4.75
N ASP A 98 -6.13 -9.04 -3.97
CA ASP A 98 -5.91 -9.16 -2.54
C ASP A 98 -4.81 -10.18 -2.19
N ALA A 99 -4.52 -10.32 -0.91
CA ALA A 99 -3.55 -11.27 -0.39
C ALA A 99 -3.85 -12.73 -0.78
N GLN A 100 -5.13 -13.09 -0.95
CA GLN A 100 -5.52 -14.44 -1.36
C GLN A 100 -5.14 -14.68 -2.82
N LYS A 101 -5.43 -13.74 -3.72
CA LYS A 101 -5.02 -13.83 -5.13
C LYS A 101 -3.51 -13.90 -5.27
N PHE A 102 -2.77 -13.08 -4.52
CA PHE A 102 -1.29 -13.12 -4.52
C PHE A 102 -0.77 -14.49 -4.10
N SER A 103 -1.32 -15.06 -3.03
CA SER A 103 -0.94 -16.38 -2.54
C SER A 103 -1.21 -17.49 -3.58
N VAL A 104 -2.30 -17.39 -4.34
CA VAL A 104 -2.61 -18.33 -5.43
C VAL A 104 -1.60 -18.21 -6.56
N LEU A 105 -1.27 -16.98 -6.99
CA LEU A 105 -0.24 -16.75 -8.03
C LEU A 105 1.11 -17.31 -7.60
N MET A 106 1.52 -17.07 -6.35
CA MET A 106 2.76 -17.59 -5.81
C MET A 106 2.76 -19.13 -5.75
N ALA A 107 1.66 -19.74 -5.32
CA ALA A 107 1.56 -21.21 -5.25
C ALA A 107 1.57 -21.86 -6.64
N GLY A 108 1.04 -21.16 -7.66
CA GLY A 108 1.05 -21.60 -9.05
C GLY A 108 2.38 -21.38 -9.78
N GLY A 109 3.27 -20.56 -9.23
CA GLY A 109 4.49 -20.13 -9.91
C GLY A 109 4.24 -19.08 -11.00
N ASP A 110 3.09 -18.39 -10.93
CA ASP A 110 2.61 -17.43 -11.94
C ASP A 110 2.74 -15.98 -11.45
N LEU A 111 3.77 -15.68 -10.65
CA LEU A 111 4.01 -14.31 -10.18
C LEU A 111 4.26 -13.37 -11.36
N PRO A 112 3.71 -12.14 -11.33
CA PRO A 112 4.03 -11.09 -12.31
C PRO A 112 5.52 -10.79 -12.41
N GLY A 113 5.95 -10.29 -13.58
CA GLY A 113 7.37 -10.01 -13.84
C GLY A 113 8.00 -8.99 -12.89
N ILE A 114 7.19 -8.03 -12.38
CA ILE A 114 7.58 -7.09 -11.33
C ILE A 114 6.54 -7.14 -10.22
N ILE A 115 7.00 -7.13 -8.98
CA ILE A 115 6.15 -7.04 -7.81
C ILE A 115 6.45 -5.72 -7.10
N TYR A 116 5.56 -4.75 -7.26
CA TYR A 116 5.51 -3.56 -6.42
C TYR A 116 4.64 -3.88 -5.21
N SER A 117 5.24 -3.91 -4.04
CA SER A 117 4.68 -4.60 -2.91
C SER A 117 4.74 -3.82 -1.62
N ASN A 118 3.63 -3.83 -0.91
CA ASN A 118 3.58 -3.64 0.52
C ASN A 118 3.28 -5.00 1.17
N SER A 119 4.21 -5.54 1.95
CA SER A 119 4.08 -6.88 2.56
C SER A 119 2.82 -7.04 3.41
N ALA A 120 2.36 -5.96 4.05
CA ALA A 120 1.14 -5.97 4.84
C ALA A 120 -0.12 -6.21 3.99
N GLN A 121 -0.14 -5.69 2.76
CA GLN A 121 -1.28 -5.84 1.84
C GLN A 121 -1.27 -7.16 1.09
N GLN A 122 -0.11 -7.79 0.94
CA GLN A 122 0.01 -9.08 0.24
C GLN A 122 -0.26 -10.29 1.12
N GLY A 123 -0.18 -10.13 2.44
CA GLY A 123 -0.29 -11.25 3.38
C GLY A 123 0.85 -12.28 3.29
N VAL A 124 1.94 -11.95 2.59
CA VAL A 124 3.13 -12.80 2.44
C VAL A 124 4.37 -11.97 2.78
N ASP A 125 5.13 -12.42 3.73
CA ASP A 125 6.36 -11.73 4.14
C ASP A 125 7.52 -11.90 3.15
N TYR A 126 8.54 -11.05 3.25
CA TYR A 126 9.70 -11.08 2.38
C TYR A 126 10.50 -12.38 2.49
N SER A 127 10.60 -12.97 3.68
CA SER A 127 11.31 -14.24 3.90
C SER A 127 10.64 -15.38 3.13
N THR A 128 9.31 -15.44 3.15
CA THR A 128 8.53 -16.42 2.38
C THR A 128 8.71 -16.24 0.88
N LEU A 129 8.70 -14.99 0.37
CA LEU A 129 8.94 -14.70 -1.04
C LEU A 129 10.33 -15.14 -1.49
N VAL A 130 11.38 -14.82 -0.74
CA VAL A 130 12.74 -15.28 -1.04
C VAL A 130 12.83 -16.80 -0.99
N SER A 131 12.22 -17.43 0.01
CA SER A 131 12.24 -18.89 0.18
C SER A 131 11.50 -19.63 -0.94
N SER A 132 10.54 -18.99 -1.60
CA SER A 132 9.82 -19.57 -2.75
C SER A 132 10.71 -19.81 -3.96
N LYS A 133 11.88 -19.16 -4.03
CA LYS A 133 12.83 -19.21 -5.17
C LYS A 133 12.22 -18.74 -6.50
N GLN A 134 11.18 -17.92 -6.44
CA GLN A 134 10.54 -17.34 -7.62
C GLN A 134 11.04 -15.92 -7.92
N LEU A 135 11.79 -15.31 -6.98
CA LEU A 135 12.40 -14.02 -7.17
C LEU A 135 13.79 -14.14 -7.80
N MET A 136 14.08 -13.28 -8.74
CA MET A 136 15.41 -13.11 -9.32
C MET A 136 16.26 -12.22 -8.42
N ALA A 137 17.50 -12.61 -8.14
CA ALA A 137 18.48 -11.71 -7.54
C ALA A 137 18.89 -10.63 -8.54
N MET A 138 18.87 -9.37 -8.12
CA MET A 138 19.12 -8.22 -8.97
C MET A 138 20.58 -7.75 -8.93
N ASP A 139 21.47 -8.46 -8.24
CA ASP A 139 22.85 -8.04 -8.05
C ASP A 139 23.56 -7.75 -9.37
N ASP A 140 23.50 -8.68 -10.34
CA ASP A 140 24.13 -8.54 -11.64
C ASP A 140 23.53 -7.39 -12.46
N LEU A 141 22.21 -7.24 -12.41
CA LEU A 141 21.50 -6.14 -13.08
C LEU A 141 21.88 -4.77 -12.48
N ILE A 142 22.01 -4.70 -11.15
CA ILE A 142 22.43 -3.47 -10.48
C ILE A 142 23.90 -3.17 -10.81
N GLU A 143 24.75 -4.18 -10.90
CA GLU A 143 26.16 -3.98 -11.27
C GLU A 143 26.28 -3.45 -12.70
N GLU A 144 25.54 -4.01 -13.63
CA GLU A 144 25.65 -3.67 -15.06
C GLU A 144 24.89 -2.39 -15.42
N TYR A 145 23.66 -2.20 -14.90
CA TYR A 145 22.77 -1.10 -15.32
C TYR A 145 22.43 -0.13 -14.19
N GLY A 146 22.75 -0.46 -12.94
CA GLY A 146 22.30 0.25 -11.76
C GLY A 146 23.23 1.36 -11.27
N GLU A 147 23.97 2.07 -12.14
CA GLU A 147 24.91 3.13 -11.73
C GLU A 147 24.23 4.18 -10.83
N ASN A 148 23.04 4.64 -11.20
CA ASN A 148 22.29 5.61 -10.40
C ASN A 148 21.82 5.03 -9.05
N ILE A 149 21.50 3.74 -9.00
CA ILE A 149 21.13 3.07 -7.75
C ILE A 149 22.34 3.01 -6.81
N LYS A 150 23.48 2.58 -7.33
CA LYS A 150 24.74 2.49 -6.58
C LYS A 150 25.21 3.85 -6.09
N LYS A 151 25.04 4.90 -6.91
CA LYS A 151 25.46 6.26 -6.58
C LYS A 151 24.54 6.92 -5.54
N ASN A 152 23.24 6.83 -5.72
CA ASN A 152 22.27 7.63 -4.94
C ASN A 152 21.70 6.87 -3.75
N PHE A 153 21.70 5.54 -3.78
CA PHE A 153 21.01 4.71 -2.77
C PHE A 153 21.84 3.50 -2.29
N PRO A 154 23.17 3.63 -2.05
CA PRO A 154 24.01 2.49 -1.65
C PRO A 154 23.51 1.84 -0.35
N GLU A 155 23.04 2.63 0.62
CA GLU A 155 22.55 2.10 1.90
C GLU A 155 21.29 1.23 1.71
N ARG A 156 20.49 1.48 0.66
CA ARG A 156 19.29 0.68 0.38
C ARG A 156 19.65 -0.69 -0.18
N VAL A 157 20.70 -0.74 -1.00
CA VAL A 157 21.25 -2.01 -1.50
C VAL A 157 21.81 -2.84 -0.34
N GLU A 158 22.60 -2.23 0.53
CA GLU A 158 23.14 -2.89 1.72
C GLU A 158 22.03 -3.36 2.68
N TYR A 159 21.03 -2.51 2.92
CA TYR A 159 19.87 -2.88 3.72
C TYR A 159 19.13 -4.09 3.15
N SER A 160 18.90 -4.09 1.84
CA SER A 160 18.21 -5.19 1.15
C SER A 160 18.98 -6.50 1.29
N LYS A 161 20.29 -6.50 1.06
CA LYS A 161 21.14 -7.67 1.26
C LYS A 161 21.09 -8.18 2.68
N LYS A 162 21.26 -7.29 3.65
CA LYS A 162 21.38 -7.66 5.06
C LYS A 162 20.05 -8.13 5.67
N PHE A 163 18.93 -7.47 5.35
CA PHE A 163 17.67 -7.64 6.09
C PHE A 163 16.55 -8.28 5.28
N LEU A 164 16.61 -8.21 3.94
CA LEU A 164 15.51 -8.68 3.07
C LEU A 164 15.90 -9.91 2.23
N SER A 165 17.10 -10.44 2.39
CA SER A 165 17.60 -11.56 1.58
C SER A 165 17.43 -12.94 2.23
N ASN A 166 16.83 -13.01 3.41
CA ASN A 166 16.74 -14.23 4.21
C ASN A 166 18.11 -14.90 4.47
N GLY A 167 19.17 -14.10 4.63
CA GLY A 167 20.53 -14.54 4.88
C GLY A 167 21.31 -14.97 3.64
N GLU A 168 20.79 -14.77 2.44
CA GLU A 168 21.47 -15.16 1.20
C GLU A 168 22.47 -14.10 0.68
N ASP A 169 22.48 -12.90 1.29
CA ASP A 169 23.34 -11.77 0.92
C ASP A 169 23.17 -11.36 -0.56
N LYS A 170 21.90 -11.33 -1.01
CA LYS A 170 21.47 -10.98 -2.36
C LYS A 170 20.43 -9.86 -2.35
N VAL A 171 20.34 -9.13 -3.43
CA VAL A 171 19.31 -8.08 -3.60
C VAL A 171 18.09 -8.68 -4.30
N TYR A 172 17.05 -8.98 -3.55
CA TYR A 172 15.75 -9.40 -4.07
C TYR A 172 14.71 -8.29 -4.09
N PHE A 173 14.92 -7.26 -3.27
CA PHE A 173 14.01 -6.11 -3.13
C PHE A 173 14.81 -4.82 -3.14
N LEU A 174 14.20 -3.77 -3.69
CA LEU A 174 14.66 -2.40 -3.53
C LEU A 174 13.54 -1.59 -2.89
N PRO A 175 13.79 -0.94 -1.75
CA PRO A 175 12.80 -0.06 -1.13
C PRO A 175 12.41 1.06 -2.09
N VAL A 176 11.10 1.26 -2.28
CA VAL A 176 10.58 2.26 -3.23
C VAL A 176 10.56 3.68 -2.67
N LEU A 177 10.46 3.83 -1.34
CA LEU A 177 10.57 5.13 -0.67
C LEU A 177 12.05 5.48 -0.51
N CYS A 178 12.65 5.93 -1.59
CA CYS A 178 14.04 6.36 -1.64
C CYS A 178 14.09 7.82 -2.05
N TYR A 179 14.61 8.66 -1.17
CA TYR A 179 14.84 10.07 -1.46
C TYR A 179 16.34 10.29 -1.63
N ALA A 180 16.73 10.92 -2.75
CA ALA A 180 18.11 11.36 -2.92
C ALA A 180 18.41 12.46 -1.91
N LYS A 181 19.65 12.49 -1.40
CA LYS A 181 20.11 13.61 -0.55
C LYS A 181 20.18 14.85 -1.43
N ASP A 182 19.69 15.97 -0.91
CA ASP A 182 19.92 17.27 -1.54
C ASP A 182 21.33 17.74 -1.18
N GLU A 183 22.22 17.75 -2.16
CA GLU A 183 23.60 18.20 -1.96
C GLU A 183 23.69 19.71 -1.73
N GLU A 184 22.70 20.48 -2.21
CA GLU A 184 22.65 21.94 -2.08
C GLU A 184 22.05 22.36 -0.73
N ASN A 185 21.16 21.53 -0.15
CA ASN A 185 20.49 21.80 1.13
C ASN A 185 20.50 20.55 2.01
N PRO A 186 21.65 20.21 2.61
CA PRO A 186 21.75 19.01 3.44
C PRO A 186 20.86 19.01 4.69
N ASP A 187 20.38 20.18 5.09
CA ASP A 187 19.45 20.33 6.23
C ASP A 187 17.99 20.09 5.82
N ILE A 188 17.67 20.01 4.55
CA ILE A 188 16.36 19.58 4.09
C ILE A 188 16.26 18.09 4.31
N SER A 189 15.65 17.70 5.42
CA SER A 189 15.22 16.33 5.62
C SER A 189 14.11 16.01 4.62
N TYR A 190 14.38 15.12 3.65
CA TYR A 190 13.35 14.56 2.79
C TYR A 190 12.43 13.55 3.48
N THR A 191 12.53 13.39 4.77
CA THR A 191 11.45 12.82 5.55
C THR A 191 10.30 13.80 5.57
N ILE A 192 9.52 13.82 4.51
CA ILE A 192 8.22 14.47 4.53
C ILE A 192 7.45 13.78 5.65
N GLU A 193 7.18 14.54 6.70
CA GLU A 193 6.21 14.11 7.70
C GLU A 193 4.85 14.09 6.99
N ASN A 194 4.53 12.96 6.40
CA ASN A 194 3.29 12.77 5.66
C ASN A 194 2.12 12.36 6.56
N VAL A 195 2.34 12.32 7.86
CA VAL A 195 1.33 12.03 8.88
C VAL A 195 1.37 13.12 9.94
N GLY A 196 0.22 13.66 10.24
CA GLY A 196 0.04 14.75 11.21
C GLY A 196 -1.42 15.19 11.25
N LEU A 197 -1.74 16.11 12.12
CA LEU A 197 -3.09 16.68 12.22
C LEU A 197 -3.23 17.82 11.22
N MET A 198 -3.86 17.58 10.10
CA MET A 198 -4.09 18.54 9.02
C MET A 198 -5.55 18.95 8.97
N VAL A 199 -5.83 20.22 8.69
CA VAL A 199 -7.20 20.72 8.61
C VAL A 199 -7.49 21.43 7.29
N ARG A 200 -8.74 21.53 6.92
CA ARG A 200 -9.21 22.31 5.78
C ARG A 200 -8.88 23.79 5.98
N TRP A 201 -7.87 24.26 5.27
CA TRP A 201 -7.34 25.62 5.38
C TRP A 201 -8.37 26.70 5.02
N ASP A 202 -9.19 26.44 4.03
CA ASP A 202 -10.24 27.37 3.59
C ASP A 202 -11.23 27.68 4.73
N ILE A 203 -11.66 26.65 5.48
CA ILE A 203 -12.59 26.82 6.59
C ILE A 203 -11.88 27.41 7.82
N TYR A 204 -10.68 26.95 8.16
CA TYR A 204 -9.88 27.53 9.24
C TYR A 204 -9.66 29.05 9.03
N LYS A 205 -9.38 29.44 7.80
CA LYS A 205 -9.25 30.85 7.42
C LYS A 205 -10.58 31.59 7.49
N ALA A 206 -11.69 30.97 7.12
CA ALA A 206 -13.01 31.59 7.19
C ALA A 206 -13.46 31.92 8.62
N ILE A 207 -13.05 31.11 9.61
CA ILE A 207 -13.31 31.39 11.04
C ILE A 207 -12.28 32.35 11.68
N GLY A 208 -11.33 32.88 10.90
CA GLY A 208 -10.39 33.92 11.36
C GLY A 208 -9.05 33.41 11.87
N CYS A 209 -8.65 32.18 11.60
CA CYS A 209 -7.39 31.55 12.03
C CYS A 209 -7.15 31.66 13.53
N PRO A 210 -8.02 31.12 14.39
CA PRO A 210 -7.84 31.15 15.84
C PRO A 210 -6.50 30.53 16.24
N GLU A 211 -5.86 31.08 17.27
CA GLU A 211 -4.61 30.53 17.79
C GLU A 211 -4.82 29.16 18.42
N ILE A 212 -3.87 28.25 18.19
CA ILE A 212 -3.88 26.86 18.67
C ILE A 212 -2.55 26.63 19.41
N GLU A 213 -2.61 26.56 20.74
CA GLU A 213 -1.45 26.28 21.59
C GLU A 213 -1.52 24.86 22.20
N THR A 214 -2.72 24.36 22.39
CA THR A 214 -2.98 23.07 23.05
C THR A 214 -3.89 22.18 22.21
N THR A 215 -3.92 20.89 22.53
CA THR A 215 -4.89 19.96 21.94
C THR A 215 -6.34 20.32 22.24
N ASP A 216 -6.57 21.00 23.37
CA ASP A 216 -7.89 21.52 23.72
C ASP A 216 -8.31 22.67 22.84
N ASP A 217 -7.39 23.61 22.56
CA ASP A 217 -7.64 24.69 21.60
C ASP A 217 -7.93 24.13 20.23
N PHE A 218 -7.16 23.11 19.80
CA PHE A 218 -7.38 22.46 18.53
C PHE A 218 -8.80 21.85 18.42
N LEU A 219 -9.26 21.16 19.45
CA LEU A 219 -10.62 20.61 19.47
C LEU A 219 -11.70 21.70 19.46
N ASN A 220 -11.47 22.84 20.14
CA ASN A 220 -12.39 23.97 20.09
C ASN A 220 -12.42 24.61 18.70
N VAL A 221 -11.28 24.78 18.06
CA VAL A 221 -11.18 25.28 16.68
C VAL A 221 -11.88 24.32 15.70
N LEU A 222 -11.70 23.02 15.85
CA LEU A 222 -12.42 22.02 15.05
C LEU A 222 -13.94 22.13 15.25
N LYS A 223 -14.38 22.45 16.45
CA LYS A 223 -15.81 22.68 16.73
C LYS A 223 -16.34 23.91 16.00
N GLU A 224 -15.63 25.02 16.05
CA GLU A 224 -16.00 26.24 15.33
C GLU A 224 -16.01 26.00 13.81
N MET A 225 -15.01 25.27 13.29
CA MET A 225 -14.97 24.89 11.87
C MET A 225 -16.15 24.01 11.46
N GLN A 226 -16.50 23.03 12.31
CA GLN A 226 -17.65 22.13 12.05
C GLN A 226 -18.97 22.91 12.06
N ASP A 227 -19.16 23.79 13.02
CA ASP A 227 -20.38 24.61 13.09
C ASP A 227 -20.47 25.54 11.89
N TYR A 228 -19.38 26.22 11.54
CA TYR A 228 -19.32 27.08 10.36
C TYR A 228 -19.66 26.30 9.07
N ALA A 229 -19.08 25.11 8.89
CA ALA A 229 -19.30 24.31 7.70
C ALA A 229 -20.77 23.84 7.57
N ASN A 230 -21.39 23.42 8.67
CA ASN A 230 -22.78 22.99 8.69
C ASN A 230 -23.76 24.16 8.55
N GLU A 231 -23.50 25.32 9.18
CA GLU A 231 -24.34 26.52 9.06
C GLU A 231 -24.33 27.12 7.66
N ASN A 232 -23.23 26.97 6.92
CA ASN A 232 -23.08 27.48 5.56
C ASN A 232 -23.32 26.40 4.47
N ASP A 233 -23.76 25.21 4.86
CA ASP A 233 -24.06 24.09 3.95
C ASP A 233 -22.90 23.74 2.99
N LEU A 234 -21.68 23.71 3.50
CA LEU A 234 -20.48 23.50 2.69
C LEU A 234 -20.32 22.07 2.15
N ALA A 235 -21.20 21.15 2.51
CA ALA A 235 -21.26 19.79 2.00
C ALA A 235 -22.61 19.45 1.32
N GLU A 236 -23.29 20.47 0.76
CA GLU A 236 -24.47 20.31 -0.09
C GLU A 236 -25.58 19.44 0.54
N GLY A 237 -26.00 19.80 1.74
CA GLY A 237 -27.05 19.10 2.50
C GLY A 237 -26.57 17.88 3.28
N LYS A 238 -25.28 17.56 3.26
CA LYS A 238 -24.68 16.47 4.05
C LYS A 238 -24.10 17.02 5.36
N THR A 239 -24.13 16.21 6.41
CA THR A 239 -23.54 16.60 7.68
C THR A 239 -22.01 16.57 7.59
N VAL A 240 -21.39 17.64 8.07
CA VAL A 240 -19.93 17.75 8.21
C VAL A 240 -19.52 17.36 9.62
N TYR A 241 -18.55 16.47 9.73
CA TYR A 241 -17.86 16.12 10.96
C TYR A 241 -16.41 16.61 10.90
N ALA A 242 -15.93 17.13 12.02
CA ALA A 242 -14.55 17.60 12.07
C ALA A 242 -13.56 16.44 11.89
N ILE A 243 -13.83 15.32 12.53
CA ILE A 243 -12.96 14.15 12.55
C ILE A 243 -13.72 12.93 12.02
N SER A 244 -13.12 12.22 11.10
CA SER A 244 -13.58 10.93 10.63
C SER A 244 -12.38 9.98 10.41
N GLY A 245 -12.63 8.73 10.04
CA GLY A 245 -11.60 7.73 9.82
C GLY A 245 -12.17 6.45 9.25
N TRP A 246 -11.38 5.40 9.23
CA TRP A 246 -11.73 4.11 8.67
C TRP A 246 -11.22 2.96 9.54
N SER A 247 -11.73 1.77 9.34
CA SER A 247 -11.49 0.60 10.20
C SER A 247 -10.70 -0.53 9.56
N ASP A 248 -10.61 -0.59 8.24
CA ASP A 248 -10.03 -1.71 7.50
C ASP A 248 -8.49 -1.75 7.53
N TRP A 249 -7.82 -0.68 7.98
CA TRP A 249 -6.38 -0.67 8.24
C TRP A 249 -6.04 -0.82 9.74
N GLY A 250 -6.98 -1.26 10.55
CA GLY A 250 -6.82 -1.36 12.00
C GLY A 250 -6.93 0.00 12.71
N LEU A 251 -6.33 0.09 13.90
CA LEU A 251 -6.47 1.29 14.75
C LEU A 251 -5.36 2.33 14.60
N TRP A 252 -4.35 2.08 13.76
CA TRP A 252 -3.22 2.99 13.67
C TRP A 252 -3.59 4.43 13.22
N PRO A 253 -4.58 4.68 12.34
CA PRO A 253 -4.95 6.03 11.97
C PRO A 253 -5.40 6.88 13.16
N TRP A 254 -5.93 6.22 14.20
CA TRP A 254 -6.50 6.86 15.38
C TRP A 254 -5.48 7.31 16.43
N TRP A 255 -4.26 6.82 16.38
CA TRP A 255 -3.23 7.19 17.35
C TRP A 255 -1.96 7.73 16.69
N LEU A 256 -1.72 7.41 15.43
CA LEU A 256 -0.44 7.66 14.77
C LEU A 256 -0.07 9.16 14.70
N ALA A 257 -0.99 10.01 14.25
CA ALA A 257 -0.71 11.44 14.12
C ALA A 257 -0.36 12.06 15.48
N ASN A 258 -1.14 11.74 16.51
CA ASN A 258 -0.93 12.27 17.85
C ASN A 258 0.39 11.80 18.47
N VAL A 259 0.77 10.52 18.33
CA VAL A 259 2.06 10.06 18.87
C VAL A 259 3.25 10.68 18.13
N ARG A 260 3.11 10.99 16.85
CA ARG A 260 4.15 11.73 16.11
C ARG A 260 4.31 13.15 16.57
N GLU A 261 3.22 13.84 16.83
CA GLU A 261 3.23 15.20 17.47
C GLU A 261 3.90 15.18 18.84
N MET A 262 3.84 14.07 19.57
CA MET A 262 4.47 13.87 20.86
C MET A 262 5.92 13.35 20.79
N GLY A 263 6.54 13.37 19.61
CA GLY A 263 7.96 13.04 19.43
C GLY A 263 8.26 11.56 19.27
N TYR A 264 7.27 10.74 18.89
CA TYR A 264 7.49 9.32 18.61
C TYR A 264 7.37 9.04 17.11
N LEU A 265 8.00 7.95 16.66
CA LEU A 265 7.78 7.34 15.35
C LEU A 265 7.19 5.96 15.53
N ASP A 266 6.23 5.64 14.70
CA ASP A 266 5.70 4.28 14.63
C ASP A 266 6.69 3.34 13.95
N LEU A 267 6.82 2.17 14.53
CA LEU A 267 7.43 1.01 13.92
C LEU A 267 6.32 0.02 13.55
N ALA A 268 6.64 -1.04 12.84
CA ALA A 268 5.65 -2.05 12.53
C ALA A 268 5.09 -2.73 13.80
N ASN A 269 3.87 -3.26 13.70
CA ASN A 269 3.23 -4.12 14.70
C ASN A 269 3.00 -3.48 16.09
N GLY A 270 2.74 -2.18 16.12
CA GLY A 270 2.40 -1.47 17.36
C GLY A 270 3.59 -1.13 18.25
N ALA A 271 4.81 -1.26 17.74
CA ALA A 271 5.99 -0.69 18.37
C ALA A 271 6.17 0.76 17.97
N ILE A 272 6.68 1.58 18.88
CA ILE A 272 7.05 2.97 18.63
C ILE A 272 8.45 3.25 19.15
N VAL A 273 9.11 4.24 18.58
CA VAL A 273 10.43 4.69 19.03
C VAL A 273 10.38 6.16 19.40
N ASN A 274 10.93 6.50 20.54
CA ASN A 274 11.14 7.89 20.94
C ASN A 274 12.23 8.51 20.05
N ARG A 275 11.96 9.65 19.42
CA ARG A 275 12.88 10.28 18.44
C ARG A 275 14.15 10.85 19.10
N GLU A 276 14.08 11.19 20.37
CA GLU A 276 15.21 11.79 21.11
C GLU A 276 16.08 10.69 21.76
N THR A 277 15.45 9.75 22.47
CA THR A 277 16.20 8.73 23.23
C THR A 277 16.49 7.49 22.40
N LEU A 278 15.81 7.30 21.29
CA LEU A 278 15.83 6.09 20.44
C LEU A 278 15.39 4.81 21.17
N GLU A 279 14.73 4.97 22.31
CA GLU A 279 14.14 3.85 23.03
C GLU A 279 12.90 3.34 22.29
N VAL A 280 12.82 2.02 22.16
CA VAL A 280 11.69 1.32 21.52
C VAL A 280 10.79 0.75 22.59
N ASP A 281 9.50 0.98 22.48
CA ASP A 281 8.49 0.41 23.37
C ASP A 281 7.25 -0.01 22.57
N VAL A 282 6.33 -0.69 23.22
CA VAL A 282 5.01 -0.98 22.69
C VAL A 282 4.13 0.25 22.90
N ASN A 283 3.40 0.69 21.87
CA ASN A 283 2.65 1.94 21.86
C ASN A 283 1.74 2.13 23.10
N TYR A 284 0.99 1.11 23.52
CA TYR A 284 0.07 1.20 24.66
C TYR A 284 0.77 1.25 26.05
N ASN A 285 2.09 1.10 26.11
CA ASN A 285 2.87 1.36 27.33
C ASN A 285 3.23 2.83 27.51
N THR A 286 3.00 3.66 26.49
CA THR A 286 3.43 5.06 26.47
C THR A 286 2.28 6.02 26.77
N GLU A 287 2.59 7.16 27.39
CA GLU A 287 1.61 8.22 27.65
C GLU A 287 1.03 8.76 26.34
N ALA A 288 1.85 8.86 25.28
CA ALA A 288 1.44 9.36 23.98
C ALA A 288 0.25 8.59 23.39
N PHE A 289 0.24 7.27 23.51
CA PHE A 289 -0.90 6.45 23.05
C PHE A 289 -2.18 6.77 23.85
N TRP A 290 -2.07 6.85 25.18
CA TRP A 290 -3.23 7.13 26.04
C TRP A 290 -3.75 8.55 25.87
N ASP A 291 -2.88 9.52 25.64
CA ASP A 291 -3.28 10.90 25.36
C ASP A 291 -3.95 11.02 23.99
N SER A 292 -3.53 10.24 23.00
CA SER A 292 -4.27 10.11 21.75
C SER A 292 -5.70 9.61 21.97
N LEU A 293 -5.88 8.57 22.80
CA LEU A 293 -7.22 8.07 23.12
C LEU A 293 -8.07 9.09 23.88
N LYS A 294 -7.47 9.86 24.78
CA LYS A 294 -8.18 10.95 25.49
C LYS A 294 -8.61 12.03 24.51
N PHE A 295 -7.76 12.40 23.54
CA PHE A 295 -8.09 13.35 22.50
C PHE A 295 -9.34 12.93 21.73
N TYR A 296 -9.37 11.70 21.21
CA TYR A 296 -10.54 11.19 20.47
C TYR A 296 -11.77 11.00 21.35
N ASN A 297 -11.60 10.60 22.60
CA ASN A 297 -12.71 10.54 23.56
C ASN A 297 -13.34 11.91 23.79
N LYS A 298 -12.51 12.93 23.95
CA LYS A 298 -12.98 14.32 24.08
C LYS A 298 -13.68 14.79 22.81
N ALA A 299 -13.10 14.54 21.65
CA ALA A 299 -13.71 14.84 20.36
C ALA A 299 -15.09 14.17 20.19
N TYR A 300 -15.23 12.90 20.59
CA TYR A 300 -16.50 12.21 20.59
C TYR A 300 -17.54 12.91 21.47
N ASN A 301 -17.17 13.26 22.70
CA ASN A 301 -18.07 13.93 23.63
C ASN A 301 -18.47 15.35 23.16
N MET A 302 -17.65 15.99 22.33
CA MET A 302 -17.96 17.28 21.70
C MET A 302 -18.80 17.16 20.42
N GLY A 303 -19.09 15.92 19.96
CA GLY A 303 -19.83 15.68 18.72
C GLY A 303 -19.03 15.96 17.45
N LEU A 304 -17.70 15.91 17.53
CA LEU A 304 -16.79 16.16 16.41
C LEU A 304 -16.52 14.91 15.59
N LEU A 305 -16.71 13.73 16.17
CA LEU A 305 -16.36 12.46 15.56
C LEU A 305 -17.54 11.90 14.74
N ASP A 306 -17.27 11.57 13.50
CA ASP A 306 -18.22 10.90 12.61
C ASP A 306 -18.65 9.55 13.22
N PRO A 307 -19.97 9.32 13.43
CA PRO A 307 -20.46 8.07 14.01
C PRO A 307 -20.08 6.81 13.22
N GLU A 308 -19.84 6.94 11.91
CA GLU A 308 -19.49 5.82 11.03
C GLU A 308 -17.98 5.54 10.99
N ALA A 309 -17.15 6.39 11.59
CA ALA A 309 -15.70 6.33 11.51
C ALA A 309 -15.08 4.99 11.93
N PHE A 310 -15.71 4.25 12.83
CA PHE A 310 -15.22 2.95 13.29
C PHE A 310 -15.77 1.75 12.51
N THR A 311 -16.63 1.99 11.54
CA THR A 311 -17.29 0.93 10.74
C THR A 311 -17.08 1.07 9.25
N MET A 312 -16.81 2.30 8.78
CA MET A 312 -16.58 2.53 7.36
C MET A 312 -15.19 2.07 6.91
N LYS A 313 -15.06 1.83 5.63
CA LYS A 313 -13.81 1.48 4.97
C LYS A 313 -13.11 2.72 4.45
N ASN A 314 -11.85 2.56 4.05
CA ASN A 314 -11.02 3.66 3.56
C ASN A 314 -11.61 4.32 2.28
N ASP A 315 -12.18 3.56 1.35
CA ASP A 315 -12.85 4.08 0.15
C ASP A 315 -14.06 4.98 0.48
N GLN A 316 -14.85 4.58 1.48
CA GLN A 316 -16.00 5.36 1.97
C GLN A 316 -15.56 6.64 2.68
N PHE A 317 -14.45 6.58 3.43
CA PHE A 317 -13.84 7.75 4.04
C PHE A 317 -13.38 8.74 2.96
N TRP A 318 -12.73 8.27 1.89
CA TRP A 318 -12.34 9.10 0.75
C TRP A 318 -13.53 9.79 0.09
N GLU A 319 -14.63 9.07 -0.11
CA GLU A 319 -15.86 9.66 -0.65
C GLU A 319 -16.36 10.81 0.24
N LYS A 320 -16.33 10.65 1.56
CA LYS A 320 -16.71 11.73 2.48
C LYS A 320 -15.76 12.93 2.41
N CYS A 321 -14.46 12.70 2.28
CA CYS A 321 -13.48 13.79 2.09
C CYS A 321 -13.77 14.57 0.80
N GLN A 322 -13.96 13.88 -0.32
CA GLN A 322 -14.28 14.49 -1.62
C GLN A 322 -15.61 15.27 -1.59
N ASN A 323 -16.57 14.82 -0.81
CA ASN A 323 -17.85 15.50 -0.61
C ASN A 323 -17.77 16.66 0.42
N GLY A 324 -16.59 17.00 0.94
CA GLY A 324 -16.40 18.07 1.91
C GLY A 324 -16.92 17.79 3.32
N GLN A 325 -17.23 16.53 3.65
CA GLN A 325 -17.84 16.13 4.92
C GLN A 325 -16.84 15.94 6.07
N VAL A 326 -15.53 16.02 5.81
CA VAL A 326 -14.46 15.82 6.80
C VAL A 326 -13.54 17.02 6.80
N LEU A 327 -13.20 17.53 8.00
CA LEU A 327 -12.40 18.75 8.15
C LEU A 327 -10.94 18.47 8.55
N MET A 328 -10.66 17.34 9.15
CA MET A 328 -9.34 16.95 9.61
C MET A 328 -8.88 15.66 8.89
N ALA A 329 -7.66 15.70 8.36
CA ALA A 329 -6.95 14.56 7.85
C ALA A 329 -5.80 14.16 8.77
N HIS A 330 -5.43 12.88 8.77
CA HIS A 330 -4.32 12.33 9.55
C HIS A 330 -3.04 12.19 8.71
N ALA A 331 -3.15 12.31 7.40
CA ALA A 331 -2.04 12.12 6.49
C ALA A 331 -2.23 12.91 5.19
N SER A 332 -1.12 13.33 4.58
CA SER A 332 -1.12 14.17 3.38
C SER A 332 -1.85 13.52 2.19
N TRP A 333 -1.77 12.21 2.05
CA TRP A 333 -2.48 11.48 0.98
C TRP A 333 -4.01 11.44 1.16
N GLN A 334 -4.55 12.04 2.21
CA GLN A 334 -5.99 12.17 2.46
C GLN A 334 -6.55 13.52 2.01
N THR A 335 -5.72 14.39 1.46
CA THR A 335 -6.07 15.76 1.10
C THR A 335 -6.03 16.05 -0.39
N ASP A 336 -5.63 15.07 -1.20
CA ASP A 336 -5.50 15.21 -2.67
C ASP A 336 -6.82 15.03 -3.43
#